data_8c62531504ed53b51d16221ad24b7c99
#
_entry.id   8c62531504ed53b51d16221ad24b7c99
#
_cell.length_a   1.000
_cell.length_b   1.000
_cell.length_c   1.000
_cell.angle_alpha   90.00
_cell.angle_beta   90.00
_cell.angle_gamma   90.00
#
_symmetry.space_group_name_H-M   'P 1'
#
loop_
_entity.id
_entity.type
_entity.pdbx_description
1 polymer ?
#
loop_
_entity_poly.entity_id
_entity_poly.type
_entity_poly.pdbx_seq_one_letter_code
_entity_poly.pdbx_strand_id
1 'polypeptide(L)'
;MVFKTILKIFTLVILIILVLVLLLQVTLTIYSKEIAWFVWGKGEIRLTERREKALCEHFEIRTPEQGRFLYGYSTGGFERTYVYVFAFDYPKEYDAEYCGQYICEQLGLSDEYNYRTYPVTPDSYWMLDALTQKGYPFTHEVAYNKHFSEIWYYVENETLYVALIYSIP
;
A
#
# COMPACT_ATOMS: atom_id res chain seq x y z
N MET A 1 60.78 -17.80 -12.39
CA MET A 1 59.65 -18.72 -12.24
C MET A 1 58.62 -18.21 -11.24
N VAL A 2 59.02 -17.71 -10.08
CA VAL A 2 58.16 -17.23 -8.99
C VAL A 2 57.20 -16.09 -9.39
N PHE A 3 57.69 -15.09 -10.16
CA PHE A 3 56.89 -13.94 -10.61
C PHE A 3 55.68 -14.31 -11.47
N LYS A 4 55.82 -15.26 -12.37
CA LYS A 4 54.70 -15.76 -13.24
C LYS A 4 53.65 -16.47 -12.40
N THR A 5 54.04 -17.16 -11.36
CA THR A 5 53.12 -17.83 -10.43
C THR A 5 52.34 -16.83 -9.58
N ILE A 6 53.02 -15.80 -9.04
CA ILE A 6 52.38 -14.73 -8.29
C ILE A 6 51.33 -13.99 -9.16
N LEU A 7 51.71 -13.66 -10.40
CA LEU A 7 50.82 -12.96 -11.33
C LEU A 7 49.55 -13.83 -11.64
N LYS A 8 49.70 -15.13 -11.82
CA LYS A 8 48.55 -16.02 -12.04
C LYS A 8 47.63 -16.08 -10.83
N ILE A 9 48.18 -16.16 -9.62
CA ILE A 9 47.38 -16.15 -8.38
C ILE A 9 46.65 -14.82 -8.25
N PHE A 10 47.30 -13.71 -8.49
CA PHE A 10 46.67 -12.39 -8.42
C PHE A 10 45.54 -12.23 -9.44
N THR A 11 45.75 -12.68 -10.70
CA THR A 11 44.70 -12.67 -11.72
C THR A 11 43.52 -13.55 -11.32
N LEU A 12 43.76 -14.72 -10.75
CA LEU A 12 42.72 -15.62 -10.28
C LEU A 12 41.87 -14.97 -9.15
N VAL A 13 42.54 -14.33 -8.19
CA VAL A 13 41.84 -13.64 -7.09
C VAL A 13 40.96 -12.50 -7.61
N ILE A 14 41.46 -11.69 -8.55
CA ILE A 14 40.66 -10.63 -9.19
C ILE A 14 39.44 -11.23 -9.90
N LEU A 15 39.62 -12.31 -10.64
CA LEU A 15 38.51 -12.96 -11.35
C LEU A 15 37.44 -13.46 -10.38
N ILE A 16 37.84 -14.08 -9.27
CA ILE A 16 36.91 -14.53 -8.22
C ILE A 16 36.13 -13.36 -7.64
N ILE A 17 36.79 -12.23 -7.32
CA ILE A 17 36.12 -11.04 -6.81
C ILE A 17 35.13 -10.50 -7.81
N LEU A 18 35.49 -10.40 -9.09
CA LEU A 18 34.58 -9.95 -10.15
C LEU A 18 33.33 -10.83 -10.27
N VAL A 19 33.51 -12.15 -10.24
CA VAL A 19 32.38 -13.10 -10.27
C VAL A 19 31.49 -12.93 -9.05
N LEU A 20 32.04 -12.76 -7.85
CA LEU A 20 31.25 -12.52 -6.62
C LEU A 20 30.46 -11.21 -6.67
N VAL A 21 31.06 -10.13 -7.19
CA VAL A 21 30.39 -8.84 -7.37
C VAL A 21 29.23 -8.97 -8.37
N LEU A 22 29.44 -9.70 -9.46
CA LEU A 22 28.43 -9.91 -10.49
C LEU A 22 27.26 -10.75 -9.97
N LEU A 23 27.56 -11.82 -9.22
CA LEU A 23 26.54 -12.61 -8.55
C LEU A 23 25.73 -11.78 -7.54
N LEU A 24 26.41 -10.93 -6.75
CA LEU A 24 25.75 -10.02 -5.82
C LEU A 24 24.83 -9.04 -6.54
N GLN A 25 25.27 -8.43 -7.65
CA GLN A 25 24.43 -7.54 -8.45
C GLN A 25 23.20 -8.24 -9.01
N VAL A 26 23.37 -9.45 -9.56
CA VAL A 26 22.25 -10.25 -10.09
C VAL A 26 21.25 -10.58 -8.96
N THR A 27 21.75 -11.01 -7.81
CA THR A 27 20.91 -11.31 -6.64
C THR A 27 20.15 -10.09 -6.18
N LEU A 28 20.80 -8.93 -6.04
CA LEU A 28 20.16 -7.68 -5.66
C LEU A 28 19.11 -7.24 -6.68
N THR A 29 19.33 -7.46 -7.98
CA THR A 29 18.38 -7.10 -9.02
C THR A 29 17.14 -8.03 -8.98
N ILE A 30 17.34 -9.33 -8.83
CA ILE A 30 16.26 -10.31 -8.81
C ILE A 30 15.40 -10.16 -7.56
N TYR A 31 16.04 -10.00 -6.41
CA TYR A 31 15.37 -9.94 -5.10
C TYR A 31 15.18 -8.52 -4.56
N SER A 32 15.31 -7.51 -5.42
CA SER A 32 15.22 -6.11 -4.99
C SER A 32 13.91 -5.78 -4.25
N LYS A 33 12.79 -6.35 -4.70
CA LYS A 33 11.47 -6.15 -4.06
C LYS A 33 11.40 -6.81 -2.69
N GLU A 34 11.87 -8.06 -2.56
CA GLU A 34 11.90 -8.80 -1.32
C GLU A 34 12.88 -8.19 -0.32
N ILE A 35 14.04 -7.74 -0.79
CA ILE A 35 15.04 -7.05 0.03
C ILE A 35 14.49 -5.71 0.50
N ALA A 36 13.84 -4.94 -0.38
CA ALA A 36 13.21 -3.68 0.00
C ALA A 36 12.11 -3.89 1.04
N TRP A 37 11.31 -4.96 0.91
CA TRP A 37 10.33 -5.34 1.91
C TRP A 37 10.97 -5.74 3.24
N PHE A 38 12.00 -6.57 3.20
CA PHE A 38 12.69 -7.06 4.40
C PHE A 38 13.41 -5.93 5.16
N VAL A 39 14.12 -5.03 4.44
CA VAL A 39 14.94 -3.98 5.05
C VAL A 39 14.11 -2.75 5.41
N TRP A 40 13.19 -2.33 4.52
CA TRP A 40 12.48 -1.06 4.63
C TRP A 40 10.98 -1.22 4.90
N GLY A 41 10.45 -2.44 4.84
CA GLY A 41 9.02 -2.70 4.92
C GLY A 41 8.21 -2.09 3.76
N LYS A 42 8.89 -1.80 2.62
CA LYS A 42 8.28 -1.19 1.45
C LYS A 42 7.83 -2.23 0.44
N GLY A 43 6.59 -2.15 -0.01
CA GLY A 43 6.08 -3.00 -1.08
C GLY A 43 4.64 -3.45 -0.87
N GLU A 44 4.21 -4.38 -1.70
CA GLU A 44 2.88 -4.96 -1.61
C GLU A 44 2.73 -5.81 -0.34
N ILE A 45 1.62 -5.66 0.32
CA ILE A 45 1.30 -6.38 1.55
C ILE A 45 0.08 -7.28 1.32
N ARG A 46 0.07 -8.41 2.01
CA ARG A 46 -1.10 -9.28 2.09
C ARG A 46 -1.85 -8.97 3.38
N LEU A 47 -3.17 -8.89 3.28
CA LEU A 47 -4.01 -8.83 4.46
C LEU A 47 -3.99 -10.20 5.14
N THR A 48 -3.56 -10.21 6.40
CA THR A 48 -3.59 -11.36 7.29
C THR A 48 -4.49 -11.02 8.47
N GLU A 49 -5.05 -12.00 9.18
CA GLU A 49 -5.91 -11.77 10.35
C GLU A 49 -5.28 -10.78 11.36
N ARG A 50 -3.98 -10.89 11.61
CA ARG A 50 -3.28 -9.96 12.50
C ARG A 50 -3.25 -8.52 11.97
N ARG A 51 -3.03 -8.35 10.64
CA ARG A 51 -3.01 -7.02 10.01
C ARG A 51 -4.40 -6.44 9.91
N GLU A 52 -5.39 -7.25 9.62
CA GLU A 52 -6.79 -6.88 9.59
C GLU A 52 -7.24 -6.38 10.96
N LYS A 53 -6.93 -7.12 12.02
CA LYS A 53 -7.21 -6.69 13.39
C LYS A 53 -6.53 -5.36 13.71
N ALA A 54 -5.24 -5.21 13.39
CA ALA A 54 -4.52 -3.95 13.61
C ALA A 54 -5.10 -2.79 12.79
N LEU A 55 -5.55 -3.04 11.57
CA LEU A 55 -6.24 -2.06 10.72
C LEU A 55 -7.56 -1.63 11.35
N CYS A 56 -8.40 -2.59 11.76
CA CYS A 56 -9.68 -2.32 12.41
C CYS A 56 -9.52 -1.56 13.72
N GLU A 57 -8.54 -1.95 14.53
CA GLU A 57 -8.22 -1.23 15.78
C GLU A 57 -7.75 0.21 15.52
N HIS A 58 -6.91 0.40 14.48
CA HIS A 58 -6.37 1.72 14.13
C HIS A 58 -7.46 2.68 13.64
N PHE A 59 -8.33 2.21 12.77
CA PHE A 59 -9.45 3.00 12.22
C PHE A 59 -10.68 3.01 13.13
N GLU A 60 -10.71 2.20 14.21
CA GLU A 60 -11.92 1.96 15.03
C GLU A 60 -13.12 1.49 14.18
N ILE A 61 -12.83 0.67 13.17
CA ILE A 61 -13.83 0.12 12.27
C ILE A 61 -14.10 -1.35 12.58
N ARG A 62 -15.21 -1.84 12.09
CA ARG A 62 -15.48 -3.28 12.04
C ARG A 62 -14.70 -3.89 10.87
N THR A 63 -14.40 -5.18 10.97
CA THR A 63 -14.03 -5.96 9.78
C THR A 63 -15.12 -5.80 8.72
N PRO A 64 -14.78 -5.39 7.49
CA PRO A 64 -15.77 -5.22 6.44
C PRO A 64 -16.39 -6.59 6.10
N GLU A 65 -17.61 -6.84 6.57
CA GLU A 65 -18.26 -8.14 6.39
C GLU A 65 -18.49 -8.50 4.91
N GLN A 66 -18.63 -7.48 4.07
CA GLN A 66 -18.92 -7.63 2.64
C GLN A 66 -17.77 -7.12 1.76
N GLY A 67 -16.72 -6.57 2.34
CA GLY A 67 -15.59 -6.02 1.61
C GLY A 67 -14.61 -7.09 1.14
N ARG A 68 -14.35 -7.16 -0.15
CA ARG A 68 -13.29 -8.00 -0.70
C ARG A 68 -11.98 -7.22 -0.76
N PHE A 69 -10.96 -7.70 -0.06
CA PHE A 69 -9.61 -7.14 -0.15
C PHE A 69 -9.03 -7.33 -1.55
N LEU A 70 -8.54 -6.27 -2.15
CA LEU A 70 -7.96 -6.25 -3.49
C LEU A 70 -6.46 -6.01 -3.48
N TYR A 71 -6.00 -5.02 -2.72
CA TYR A 71 -4.63 -4.55 -2.78
C TYR A 71 -4.18 -3.98 -1.44
N GLY A 72 -2.90 -4.17 -1.12
CA GLY A 72 -2.26 -3.53 0.02
C GLY A 72 -0.85 -3.11 -0.32
N TYR A 73 -0.43 -1.98 0.22
CA TYR A 73 0.90 -1.42 0.01
C TYR A 73 1.42 -0.71 1.25
N SER A 74 2.74 -0.76 1.44
CA SER A 74 3.44 0.02 2.46
C SER A 74 4.60 0.78 1.84
N THR A 75 4.75 2.05 2.21
CA THR A 75 5.87 2.88 1.73
C THR A 75 7.20 2.49 2.36
N GLY A 76 7.18 1.90 3.53
CA GLY A 76 8.38 1.62 4.32
C GLY A 76 9.02 2.90 4.86
N GLY A 77 10.15 2.73 5.59
CA GLY A 77 10.89 3.85 6.16
C GLY A 77 10.48 4.20 7.59
N PHE A 78 10.88 5.39 8.05
CA PHE A 78 10.56 5.88 9.40
C PHE A 78 9.10 6.33 9.51
N GLU A 79 8.63 7.07 8.51
CA GLU A 79 7.23 7.43 8.36
C GLU A 79 6.58 6.42 7.41
N ARG A 80 5.86 5.44 7.97
CA ARG A 80 5.25 4.38 7.18
C ARG A 80 3.81 4.73 6.86
N THR A 81 3.50 4.77 5.57
CA THR A 81 2.12 4.84 5.11
C THR A 81 1.68 3.46 4.63
N TYR A 82 0.52 3.04 5.10
CA TYR A 82 -0.14 1.80 4.70
C TYR A 82 -1.40 2.14 3.92
N VAL A 83 -1.61 1.42 2.84
CA VAL A 83 -2.81 1.52 2.01
C VAL A 83 -3.43 0.15 1.92
N TYR A 84 -4.74 0.09 2.13
CA TYR A 84 -5.53 -1.12 1.93
C TYR A 84 -6.73 -0.78 1.07
N VAL A 85 -6.88 -1.47 -0.06
CA VAL A 85 -7.97 -1.27 -1.01
C VAL A 85 -8.95 -2.44 -0.92
N PHE A 86 -10.22 -2.10 -0.77
CA PHE A 86 -11.34 -3.04 -0.72
C PHE A 86 -12.36 -2.72 -1.81
N ALA A 87 -13.07 -3.74 -2.27
CA ALA A 87 -14.25 -3.60 -3.09
C ALA A 87 -15.48 -4.06 -2.31
N PHE A 88 -16.56 -3.28 -2.41
CA PHE A 88 -17.87 -3.58 -1.86
C PHE A 88 -18.90 -3.62 -2.98
N ASP A 89 -19.92 -4.45 -2.85
CA ASP A 89 -21.07 -4.37 -3.72
C ASP A 89 -21.78 -3.04 -3.46
N TYR A 90 -21.97 -2.24 -4.52
CA TYR A 90 -22.63 -0.95 -4.40
C TYR A 90 -24.13 -1.12 -4.58
N PRO A 91 -24.95 -0.82 -3.57
CA PRO A 91 -26.38 -0.92 -3.71
C PRO A 91 -26.89 0.15 -4.68
N LYS A 92 -27.68 -0.25 -5.67
CA LYS A 92 -28.22 0.63 -6.73
C LYS A 92 -29.09 1.81 -6.22
N GLU A 93 -29.51 1.74 -4.97
CA GLU A 93 -30.39 2.72 -4.32
C GLU A 93 -29.64 3.92 -3.74
N TYR A 94 -28.30 3.86 -3.67
CA TYR A 94 -27.50 4.96 -3.14
C TYR A 94 -27.01 5.86 -4.27
N ASP A 95 -27.34 7.14 -4.17
CA ASP A 95 -26.73 8.18 -4.97
C ASP A 95 -25.26 8.39 -4.54
N ALA A 96 -24.43 8.94 -5.42
CA ALA A 96 -23.03 9.24 -5.14
C ALA A 96 -22.86 10.12 -3.87
N GLU A 97 -23.85 10.96 -3.58
CA GLU A 97 -23.89 11.80 -2.38
C GLU A 97 -23.96 11.00 -1.08
N TYR A 98 -24.51 9.79 -1.10
CA TYR A 98 -24.63 8.91 0.06
C TYR A 98 -23.50 7.87 0.17
N CYS A 99 -22.56 7.82 -0.76
CA CYS A 99 -21.44 6.87 -0.70
C CYS A 99 -20.65 6.97 0.61
N GLY A 100 -20.41 8.18 1.08
CA GLY A 100 -19.70 8.42 2.34
C GLY A 100 -20.42 7.81 3.52
N GLN A 101 -21.75 7.98 3.61
CA GLN A 101 -22.58 7.39 4.67
C GLN A 101 -22.54 5.87 4.59
N TYR A 102 -22.74 5.30 3.40
CA TYR A 102 -22.68 3.85 3.20
C TYR A 102 -21.34 3.25 3.62
N ILE A 103 -20.22 3.87 3.24
CA ILE A 103 -18.87 3.46 3.66
C ILE A 103 -18.79 3.44 5.18
N CYS A 104 -19.25 4.49 5.83
CA CYS A 104 -19.21 4.61 7.28
C CYS A 104 -20.08 3.56 7.98
N GLU A 105 -21.26 3.25 7.44
CA GLU A 105 -22.14 2.19 7.95
C GLU A 105 -21.48 0.82 7.81
N GLN A 106 -20.92 0.50 6.63
CA GLN A 106 -20.23 -0.77 6.38
C GLN A 106 -19.00 -0.96 7.27
N LEU A 107 -18.26 0.11 7.51
CA LEU A 107 -17.10 0.12 8.39
C LEU A 107 -17.47 0.26 9.88
N GLY A 108 -18.75 0.52 10.20
CA GLY A 108 -19.21 0.70 11.57
C GLY A 108 -18.65 1.94 12.25
N LEU A 109 -18.34 2.97 11.48
CA LEU A 109 -17.92 4.26 12.00
C LEU A 109 -19.12 4.93 12.67
N SER A 110 -18.92 5.49 13.88
CA SER A 110 -20.02 6.05 14.66
C SER A 110 -20.63 7.30 14.04
N ASP A 111 -21.95 7.51 14.26
CA ASP A 111 -22.76 8.62 13.75
C ASP A 111 -22.30 10.03 14.23
N GLU A 112 -21.32 10.11 15.13
CA GLU A 112 -20.81 11.39 15.66
C GLU A 112 -20.00 12.21 14.66
N TYR A 113 -19.67 11.62 13.52
CA TYR A 113 -18.88 12.29 12.49
C TYR A 113 -19.81 12.85 11.41
N ASN A 114 -19.84 14.17 11.27
CA ASN A 114 -20.41 14.83 10.08
C ASN A 114 -19.58 14.44 8.86
N TYR A 115 -20.00 13.38 8.18
CA TYR A 115 -19.33 12.90 6.97
C TYR A 115 -19.41 13.97 5.90
N ARG A 116 -18.26 14.53 5.54
CA ARG A 116 -18.15 15.39 4.37
C ARG A 116 -17.36 14.65 3.32
N THR A 117 -17.93 14.55 2.16
CA THR A 117 -17.28 14.02 0.97
C THR A 117 -16.64 15.16 0.22
N TYR A 118 -15.36 15.05 -0.10
CA TYR A 118 -14.62 16.01 -0.89
C TYR A 118 -14.07 15.33 -2.15
N PRO A 119 -13.98 16.05 -3.28
CA PRO A 119 -13.19 15.56 -4.40
C PRO A 119 -11.71 15.47 -3.98
N VAL A 120 -11.06 14.35 -4.26
CA VAL A 120 -9.62 14.23 -4.08
C VAL A 120 -8.95 15.10 -5.13
N THR A 121 -8.11 16.05 -4.68
CA THR A 121 -7.37 16.90 -5.60
C THR A 121 -6.04 16.24 -5.98
N PRO A 122 -5.74 16.12 -7.29
CA PRO A 122 -4.53 15.42 -7.77
C PRO A 122 -3.21 15.99 -7.25
N ASP A 123 -3.19 17.26 -6.87
CA ASP A 123 -1.95 18.01 -6.57
C ASP A 123 -1.30 17.66 -5.22
N SER A 124 -1.94 16.84 -4.40
CA SER A 124 -1.50 16.65 -3.01
C SER A 124 -0.88 15.29 -2.72
N TYR A 125 -1.10 14.27 -3.55
CA TYR A 125 -0.84 12.90 -3.11
C TYR A 125 -0.14 12.06 -4.18
N TRP A 126 1.18 11.94 -4.06
CA TRP A 126 1.98 10.97 -4.82
C TRP A 126 1.39 9.54 -4.77
N MET A 127 0.62 9.22 -3.72
CA MET A 127 -0.04 7.94 -3.53
C MET A 127 -1.25 7.77 -4.45
N LEU A 128 -1.98 8.85 -4.76
CA LEU A 128 -3.09 8.84 -5.70
C LEU A 128 -2.60 8.43 -7.10
N ASP A 129 -1.48 8.98 -7.54
CA ASP A 129 -0.85 8.60 -8.81
C ASP A 129 -0.45 7.13 -8.83
N ALA A 130 0.17 6.65 -7.74
CA ALA A 130 0.58 5.26 -7.62
C ALA A 130 -0.62 4.29 -7.65
N LEU A 131 -1.74 4.64 -7.00
CA LEU A 131 -2.97 3.85 -7.02
C LEU A 131 -3.66 3.92 -8.38
N THR A 132 -3.69 5.08 -9.01
CA THR A 132 -4.23 5.25 -10.36
C THR A 132 -3.46 4.42 -11.39
N GLN A 133 -2.13 4.38 -11.32
CA GLN A 133 -1.29 3.52 -12.16
C GLN A 133 -1.56 2.01 -11.93
N LYS A 134 -2.05 1.64 -10.76
CA LYS A 134 -2.50 0.28 -10.43
C LYS A 134 -3.94 -0.02 -10.86
N GLY A 135 -4.64 0.95 -11.42
CA GLY A 135 -6.03 0.82 -11.87
C GLY A 135 -7.07 1.20 -10.82
N TYR A 136 -6.69 1.97 -9.81
CA TYR A 136 -7.59 2.47 -8.76
C TYR A 136 -7.67 4.01 -8.79
N PRO A 137 -8.54 4.59 -9.66
CA PRO A 137 -8.64 6.05 -9.82
C PRO A 137 -9.56 6.66 -8.77
N PHE A 138 -9.11 6.80 -7.53
CA PHE A 138 -9.90 7.40 -6.45
C PHE A 138 -10.23 8.86 -6.75
N THR A 139 -11.49 9.23 -6.57
CA THR A 139 -12.03 10.54 -6.93
C THR A 139 -12.58 11.32 -5.74
N HIS A 140 -12.90 10.63 -4.67
CA HIS A 140 -13.53 11.25 -3.50
C HIS A 140 -12.83 10.81 -2.21
N GLU A 141 -12.85 11.70 -1.24
CA GLU A 141 -12.36 11.48 0.12
C GLU A 141 -13.52 11.62 1.10
N VAL A 142 -13.59 10.72 2.05
CA VAL A 142 -14.46 10.86 3.23
C VAL A 142 -13.63 11.48 4.34
N ALA A 143 -14.02 12.66 4.81
CA ALA A 143 -13.36 13.29 5.94
C ALA A 143 -13.53 12.42 7.18
N TYR A 144 -12.42 11.86 7.63
CA TYR A 144 -12.34 11.04 8.82
C TYR A 144 -11.42 11.71 9.84
N ASN A 145 -11.97 12.02 11.03
CA ASN A 145 -11.29 12.91 11.98
C ASN A 145 -10.25 12.19 12.86
N LYS A 146 -9.48 11.25 12.28
CA LYS A 146 -8.33 10.65 12.94
C LYS A 146 -7.03 11.19 12.37
N HIS A 147 -6.09 11.52 13.23
CA HIS A 147 -4.76 11.94 12.85
C HIS A 147 -4.13 10.94 11.86
N PHE A 148 -3.71 11.44 10.70
CA PHE A 148 -2.99 10.70 9.65
C PHE A 148 -3.74 9.54 9.00
N SER A 149 -5.07 9.53 9.03
CA SER A 149 -5.88 8.51 8.39
C SER A 149 -6.85 9.13 7.39
N GLU A 150 -6.95 8.54 6.22
CA GLU A 150 -7.79 9.00 5.13
C GLU A 150 -8.57 7.81 4.55
N ILE A 151 -9.79 8.07 4.11
CA ILE A 151 -10.64 7.10 3.41
C ILE A 151 -10.97 7.69 2.04
N TRP A 152 -10.45 7.06 0.99
CA TRP A 152 -10.75 7.46 -0.39
C TRP A 152 -11.65 6.45 -1.05
N TYR A 153 -12.49 6.90 -1.99
CA TYR A 153 -13.36 6.00 -2.73
C TYR A 153 -13.61 6.45 -4.17
N TYR A 154 -14.05 5.50 -4.98
CA TYR A 154 -14.68 5.72 -6.28
C TYR A 154 -15.67 4.59 -6.56
N VAL A 155 -16.60 4.82 -7.49
CA VAL A 155 -17.59 3.84 -7.93
C VAL A 155 -17.37 3.53 -9.39
N GLU A 156 -17.32 2.26 -9.73
CA GLU A 156 -17.22 1.79 -11.09
C GLU A 156 -17.97 0.46 -11.25
N ASN A 157 -18.81 0.35 -12.30
CA ASN A 157 -19.54 -0.88 -12.62
C ASN A 157 -20.29 -1.50 -11.41
N GLU A 158 -21.08 -0.70 -10.71
CA GLU A 158 -21.85 -1.12 -9.52
C GLU A 158 -20.97 -1.66 -8.37
N THR A 159 -19.70 -1.30 -8.37
CA THR A 159 -18.75 -1.66 -7.32
C THR A 159 -18.19 -0.39 -6.68
N LEU A 160 -18.23 -0.33 -5.36
CA LEU A 160 -17.61 0.71 -4.57
C LEU A 160 -16.22 0.27 -4.17
N TYR A 161 -15.22 1.01 -4.61
CA TYR A 161 -13.82 0.81 -4.23
C TYR A 161 -13.45 1.78 -3.12
N VAL A 162 -12.90 1.26 -2.05
CA VAL A 162 -12.53 2.04 -0.86
C VAL A 162 -11.07 1.80 -0.54
N ALA A 163 -10.30 2.86 -0.39
CA ALA A 163 -8.95 2.80 0.14
C ALA A 163 -8.92 3.34 1.58
N LEU A 164 -8.39 2.54 2.49
CA LEU A 164 -8.04 2.96 3.85
C LEU A 164 -6.54 3.28 3.86
N ILE A 165 -6.21 4.52 4.19
CA ILE A 165 -4.85 5.03 4.18
C ILE A 165 -4.50 5.52 5.57
N TYR A 166 -3.41 5.02 6.14
CA TYR A 166 -2.93 5.53 7.41
C TYR A 166 -1.41 5.62 7.44
N SER A 167 -0.92 6.65 8.11
CA SER A 167 0.49 6.89 8.31
C SER A 167 0.86 6.71 9.78
N ILE A 168 1.97 6.03 10.00
CA ILE A 168 2.59 5.89 11.32
C ILE A 168 3.83 6.79 11.30
N PRO A 169 3.88 7.80 12.18
CA PRO A 169 5.04 8.69 12.30
C PRO A 169 6.29 7.98 12.79
#